data_77266ae29706d405ef96346dc3388f0e
#
_entry.id   77266ae29706d405ef96346dc3388f0e
#
_cell.length_a   1.000
_cell.length_b   1.000
_cell.length_c   1.000
_cell.angle_alpha   90.00
_cell.angle_beta   90.00
_cell.angle_gamma   90.00
#
_symmetry.space_group_name_H-M   'P 1'
#
loop_
_entity.id
_entity.type
_entity.pdbx_description
1 polymer ?
#
loop_
_entity_poly.entity_id
_entity_poly.type
_entity_poly.pdbx_seq_one_letter_code
_entity_poly.pdbx_strand_id
1 'polypeptide(L)'
;EELISLYKDPKWSALPKLILGKGSNMLFTEHFAGLIIVNQLAGITLSETESHHHLHVNGGEDWPSLVKWSVDKGLGGLENLAMIPGCSGSAPIQNIGAYGVELQDVCEYVDILCLDTYTVKRLSKEECLFGYRDSIFKHALYGKAIVVAIGLTLPKEWKPCNHYGPLKSLPAETLSPSTIFNEVCAIRLSKLPDPSKQGNAGSFFKNPVITKDHFDRLLAQYPNIVGYESNDMIKVAAGWLIDQCQFKGVTEGGAQVHPNQALVIINYDQASAIDILKLADRVRQSVLNKFDIQLEHEVRFMGRDSETSLDRALEALA
;
A
#
# COMPACT_ATOMS: atom_id res chain seq x y z
N GLU A 1 13.44 16.09 -16.87
CA GLU A 1 13.52 16.39 -18.33
C GLU A 1 13.29 15.15 -19.18
N GLU A 2 13.96 14.01 -18.92
CA GLU A 2 13.81 12.76 -19.66
C GLU A 2 12.36 12.30 -19.73
N LEU A 3 11.65 12.34 -18.61
CA LEU A 3 10.23 11.96 -18.52
C LEU A 3 9.35 12.82 -19.42
N ILE A 4 9.58 14.13 -19.44
CA ILE A 4 8.86 15.07 -20.31
C ILE A 4 9.18 14.79 -21.79
N SER A 5 10.46 14.56 -22.09
CA SER A 5 10.89 14.23 -23.46
C SER A 5 10.21 12.95 -23.96
N LEU A 6 10.14 11.92 -23.09
CA LEU A 6 9.48 10.66 -23.43
C LEU A 6 7.98 10.82 -23.70
N TYR A 7 7.28 11.65 -22.91
CA TYR A 7 5.85 11.90 -23.12
C TYR A 7 5.57 12.72 -24.39
N LYS A 8 6.51 13.57 -24.81
CA LYS A 8 6.40 14.39 -26.03
C LYS A 8 6.88 13.69 -27.29
N ASP A 9 7.59 12.56 -27.17
CA ASP A 9 8.12 11.84 -28.32
C ASP A 9 6.97 11.20 -29.13
N PRO A 10 6.82 11.55 -30.44
CA PRO A 10 5.77 10.97 -31.30
C PRO A 10 5.80 9.45 -31.37
N LYS A 11 6.97 8.83 -31.21
CA LYS A 11 7.14 7.37 -31.22
C LYS A 11 6.32 6.68 -30.13
N TRP A 12 6.16 7.34 -28.97
CA TRP A 12 5.52 6.78 -27.81
C TRP A 12 4.15 7.40 -27.47
N SER A 13 3.77 8.45 -28.20
CA SER A 13 2.58 9.26 -27.87
C SER A 13 1.29 8.44 -27.85
N ALA A 14 1.13 7.52 -28.81
CA ALA A 14 -0.07 6.70 -28.95
C ALA A 14 -0.13 5.48 -28.03
N LEU A 15 0.97 5.12 -27.36
CA LEU A 15 1.00 3.95 -26.49
C LEU A 15 0.44 4.28 -25.11
N PRO A 16 -0.33 3.36 -24.50
CA PRO A 16 -0.61 3.41 -23.07
C PRO A 16 0.69 3.50 -22.27
N LYS A 17 0.68 4.28 -21.20
CA LYS A 17 1.85 4.47 -20.34
C LYS A 17 1.52 4.12 -18.91
N LEU A 18 2.35 3.29 -18.30
CA LEU A 18 2.26 2.90 -16.91
C LEU A 18 3.49 3.40 -16.17
N ILE A 19 3.28 4.28 -15.18
CA ILE A 19 4.34 4.66 -14.24
C ILE A 19 4.42 3.61 -13.14
N LEU A 20 5.59 3.03 -13.01
CA LEU A 20 5.84 1.96 -12.06
C LEU A 20 6.94 2.37 -11.06
N GLY A 21 6.73 2.08 -9.79
CA GLY A 21 7.78 2.06 -8.78
C GLY A 21 8.45 0.70 -8.76
N LYS A 22 8.31 -0.01 -7.65
CA LYS A 22 8.84 -1.39 -7.50
C LYS A 22 7.87 -2.49 -7.98
N GLY A 23 6.67 -2.16 -8.43
CA GLY A 23 5.65 -3.14 -8.82
C GLY A 23 5.08 -3.99 -7.68
N SER A 24 5.31 -3.59 -6.44
CA SER A 24 5.02 -4.39 -5.24
C SER A 24 3.55 -4.54 -4.87
N ASN A 25 2.66 -3.77 -5.52
CA ASN A 25 1.22 -3.81 -5.30
C ASN A 25 0.45 -3.94 -6.61
N MET A 26 0.98 -4.75 -7.55
CA MET A 26 0.41 -4.90 -8.89
C MET A 26 0.39 -6.36 -9.31
N LEU A 27 -0.67 -6.72 -10.05
CA LEU A 27 -0.80 -7.97 -10.77
C LEU A 27 -1.11 -7.64 -12.25
N PHE A 28 -0.24 -8.05 -13.15
CA PHE A 28 -0.54 -8.02 -14.58
C PHE A 28 -1.42 -9.23 -14.92
N THR A 29 -2.63 -8.96 -15.36
CA THR A 29 -3.59 -9.99 -15.74
C THR A 29 -3.42 -10.45 -17.18
N GLU A 30 -2.79 -9.59 -17.99
CA GLU A 30 -2.48 -9.81 -19.38
C GLU A 30 -1.10 -9.21 -19.73
N HIS A 31 -0.65 -9.45 -20.95
CA HIS A 31 0.52 -8.76 -21.48
C HIS A 31 0.20 -7.27 -21.73
N PHE A 32 0.84 -6.38 -20.99
CA PHE A 32 0.64 -4.94 -21.15
C PHE A 32 1.16 -4.44 -22.49
N ALA A 33 0.27 -3.95 -23.35
CA ALA A 33 0.58 -3.49 -24.71
C ALA A 33 0.94 -1.99 -24.73
N GLY A 34 1.82 -1.56 -23.83
CA GLY A 34 2.19 -0.18 -23.65
C GLY A 34 3.63 0.02 -23.19
N LEU A 35 3.92 1.23 -22.75
CA LEU A 35 5.22 1.62 -22.24
C LEU A 35 5.20 1.59 -20.71
N ILE A 36 6.06 0.80 -20.10
CA ILE A 36 6.28 0.83 -18.65
C ILE A 36 7.46 1.76 -18.36
N ILE A 37 7.22 2.77 -17.53
CA ILE A 37 8.19 3.77 -17.13
C ILE A 37 8.49 3.55 -15.64
N VAL A 38 9.69 3.06 -15.34
CA VAL A 38 10.13 2.84 -13.96
C VAL A 38 10.64 4.15 -13.38
N ASN A 39 10.01 4.63 -12.30
CA ASN A 39 10.46 5.83 -11.61
C ASN A 39 11.73 5.54 -10.81
N GLN A 40 12.84 6.13 -11.22
CA GLN A 40 14.16 6.01 -10.58
C GLN A 40 14.73 7.38 -10.18
N LEU A 41 13.87 8.38 -9.99
CA LEU A 41 14.29 9.69 -9.51
C LEU A 41 14.86 9.55 -8.09
N ALA A 42 16.17 9.68 -7.94
CA ALA A 42 16.88 9.51 -6.69
C ALA A 42 17.27 10.86 -6.06
N GLY A 43 17.42 10.86 -4.75
CA GLY A 43 17.91 11.98 -3.95
C GLY A 43 17.03 12.27 -2.74
N ILE A 44 17.68 12.46 -1.60
CA ILE A 44 17.08 12.87 -0.32
C ILE A 44 17.79 14.16 0.12
N THR A 45 17.02 15.20 0.37
CA THR A 45 17.53 16.45 0.96
C THR A 45 16.92 16.60 2.34
N LEU A 46 17.78 16.81 3.35
CA LEU A 46 17.40 17.09 4.73
C LEU A 46 17.63 18.57 5.02
N SER A 47 16.63 19.23 5.53
CA SER A 47 16.72 20.53 6.18
C SER A 47 16.02 20.49 7.53
N GLU A 48 16.21 21.50 8.35
CA GLU A 48 15.63 21.52 9.68
C GLU A 48 15.25 22.93 10.12
N THR A 49 14.22 22.98 10.94
CA THR A 49 13.82 24.14 11.70
C THR A 49 14.13 23.93 13.18
N GLU A 50 13.73 24.84 14.04
CA GLU A 50 13.87 24.70 15.49
C GLU A 50 13.13 23.43 16.01
N SER A 51 11.96 23.12 15.45
CA SER A 51 11.04 22.09 15.93
C SER A 51 10.94 20.84 15.06
N HIS A 52 11.32 20.90 13.79
CA HIS A 52 11.11 19.81 12.83
C HIS A 52 12.32 19.57 11.94
N HIS A 53 12.44 18.32 11.49
CA HIS A 53 13.23 17.92 10.33
C HIS A 53 12.31 17.86 9.11
N HIS A 54 12.79 18.39 7.98
CA HIS A 54 12.08 18.41 6.70
C HIS A 54 12.88 17.60 5.69
N LEU A 55 12.25 16.59 5.11
CA LEU A 55 12.82 15.75 4.08
C LEU A 55 12.16 16.06 2.74
N HIS A 56 12.94 16.38 1.72
CA HIS A 56 12.52 16.32 0.33
C HIS A 56 13.08 15.03 -0.27
N VAL A 57 12.21 14.14 -0.71
CA VAL A 57 12.54 12.79 -1.17
C VAL A 57 12.06 12.60 -2.57
N ASN A 58 12.96 12.37 -3.52
CA ASN A 58 12.61 12.10 -4.91
C ASN A 58 11.87 10.78 -5.08
N GLY A 59 10.96 10.72 -6.07
CA GLY A 59 9.93 9.68 -6.19
C GLY A 59 10.41 8.25 -6.43
N GLY A 60 11.66 8.07 -6.87
CA GLY A 60 12.25 6.75 -7.08
C GLY A 60 12.98 6.17 -5.87
N GLU A 61 13.15 6.94 -4.79
CA GLU A 61 13.81 6.44 -3.58
C GLU A 61 13.08 5.24 -2.99
N ASP A 62 13.84 4.20 -2.65
CA ASP A 62 13.33 2.98 -2.05
C ASP A 62 12.75 3.25 -0.66
N TRP A 63 11.47 2.97 -0.45
CA TRP A 63 10.80 3.29 0.80
C TRP A 63 11.40 2.60 2.02
N PRO A 64 11.67 1.27 2.02
CA PRO A 64 12.35 0.62 3.14
C PRO A 64 13.70 1.23 3.48
N SER A 65 14.48 1.58 2.47
CA SER A 65 15.79 2.22 2.64
C SER A 65 15.67 3.62 3.21
N LEU A 66 14.67 4.41 2.79
CA LEU A 66 14.37 5.73 3.34
C LEU A 66 14.04 5.65 4.83
N VAL A 67 13.15 4.71 5.22
CA VAL A 67 12.78 4.54 6.63
C VAL A 67 13.98 4.14 7.47
N LYS A 68 14.78 3.17 6.98
CA LYS A 68 16.01 2.78 7.69
C LYS A 68 16.99 3.93 7.81
N TRP A 69 17.22 4.69 6.73
CA TRP A 69 18.10 5.87 6.72
C TRP A 69 17.64 6.92 7.73
N SER A 70 16.34 7.18 7.84
CA SER A 70 15.75 8.10 8.82
C SER A 70 16.05 7.63 10.25
N VAL A 71 15.78 6.39 10.56
CA VAL A 71 16.01 5.78 11.89
C VAL A 71 17.50 5.77 12.26
N ASP A 72 18.39 5.43 11.33
CA ASP A 72 19.84 5.43 11.53
C ASP A 72 20.39 6.84 11.86
N LYS A 73 19.71 7.89 11.39
CA LYS A 73 19.99 9.29 11.72
C LYS A 73 19.31 9.79 13.01
N GLY A 74 18.53 8.93 13.67
CA GLY A 74 17.78 9.31 14.85
C GLY A 74 16.52 10.14 14.56
N LEU A 75 16.07 10.19 13.29
CA LEU A 75 14.88 10.93 12.87
C LEU A 75 13.66 10.01 13.00
N GLY A 76 12.91 10.17 14.08
CA GLY A 76 11.70 9.39 14.34
C GLY A 76 10.47 9.93 13.60
N GLY A 77 9.48 9.05 13.38
CA GLY A 77 8.20 9.33 12.71
C GLY A 77 7.89 8.42 11.53
N LEU A 78 8.90 7.71 10.98
CA LEU A 78 8.72 6.75 9.88
C LEU A 78 8.84 5.29 10.31
N GLU A 79 9.29 4.99 11.50
CA GLU A 79 9.66 3.65 11.98
C GLU A 79 8.52 2.63 11.89
N ASN A 80 7.27 3.05 12.10
CA ASN A 80 6.08 2.20 11.97
C ASN A 80 5.82 1.75 10.52
N LEU A 81 6.33 2.53 9.55
CA LEU A 81 6.18 2.26 8.12
C LEU A 81 7.35 1.43 7.55
N ALA A 82 8.16 0.83 8.44
CA ALA A 82 9.30 -0.01 8.07
C ALA A 82 8.88 -1.19 7.18
N MET A 83 9.75 -1.55 6.25
CA MET A 83 9.59 -2.67 5.31
C MET A 83 8.30 -2.65 4.47
N ILE A 84 7.59 -1.53 4.33
CA ILE A 84 6.54 -1.42 3.31
C ILE A 84 7.24 -1.39 1.96
N PRO A 85 7.00 -2.35 1.06
CA PRO A 85 7.69 -2.37 -0.22
C PRO A 85 7.17 -1.26 -1.14
N GLY A 86 8.04 -0.74 -2.00
CA GLY A 86 7.69 0.33 -2.93
C GLY A 86 8.73 1.45 -2.94
N CYS A 87 8.36 2.58 -3.53
CA CYS A 87 9.18 3.78 -3.55
C CYS A 87 8.40 5.00 -3.02
N SER A 88 9.12 6.06 -2.68
CA SER A 88 8.57 7.30 -2.14
C SER A 88 7.48 7.90 -3.04
N GLY A 89 7.64 7.86 -4.37
CA GLY A 89 6.64 8.33 -5.32
C GLY A 89 5.38 7.47 -5.42
N SER A 90 5.43 6.21 -4.98
CA SER A 90 4.24 5.36 -4.89
C SER A 90 3.51 5.46 -3.54
N ALA A 91 4.19 5.97 -2.52
CA ALA A 91 3.67 6.06 -1.17
C ALA A 91 2.37 6.91 -1.06
N PRO A 92 2.26 8.10 -1.68
CA PRO A 92 1.05 8.92 -1.60
C PRO A 92 -0.13 8.39 -2.42
N ILE A 93 0.08 7.50 -3.38
CA ILE A 93 -0.99 7.02 -4.26
C ILE A 93 -2.12 6.39 -3.45
N GLN A 94 -1.80 5.59 -2.46
CA GLN A 94 -2.77 4.95 -1.57
C GLN A 94 -2.52 5.27 -0.10
N ASN A 95 -1.87 6.41 0.19
CA ASN A 95 -1.61 6.80 1.58
C ASN A 95 -1.11 5.61 2.40
N ILE A 96 0.08 5.07 2.03
CA ILE A 96 0.59 3.85 2.68
C ILE A 96 0.55 3.98 4.19
N GLY A 97 0.24 2.87 4.86
CA GLY A 97 0.13 2.89 6.32
C GLY A 97 0.28 1.51 6.95
N ALA A 98 0.86 1.49 8.13
CA ALA A 98 1.04 0.30 8.94
C ALA A 98 1.22 0.68 10.42
N TYR A 99 0.83 -0.22 11.32
CA TYR A 99 1.06 -0.11 12.76
C TYR A 99 0.63 1.22 13.39
N GLY A 100 -0.51 1.75 12.93
CA GLY A 100 -1.11 2.97 13.48
C GLY A 100 -0.61 4.29 12.90
N VAL A 101 0.28 4.26 11.91
CA VAL A 101 0.79 5.44 11.20
C VAL A 101 0.46 5.32 9.71
N GLU A 102 0.07 6.43 9.10
CA GLU A 102 -0.10 6.57 7.65
C GLU A 102 0.82 7.66 7.10
N LEU A 103 1.07 7.64 5.79
CA LEU A 103 1.91 8.67 5.16
C LEU A 103 1.41 10.09 5.44
N GLN A 104 0.08 10.30 5.43
CA GLN A 104 -0.52 11.60 5.72
C GLN A 104 -0.12 12.19 7.07
N ASP A 105 0.28 11.35 8.04
CA ASP A 105 0.66 11.84 9.38
C ASP A 105 1.97 12.62 9.37
N VAL A 106 2.82 12.34 8.36
CA VAL A 106 4.15 12.94 8.20
C VAL A 106 4.34 13.66 6.86
N CYS A 107 3.38 13.58 5.95
CA CYS A 107 3.44 14.24 4.64
C CYS A 107 3.19 15.73 4.79
N GLU A 108 4.07 16.53 4.24
CA GLU A 108 3.95 17.99 4.15
C GLU A 108 3.41 18.41 2.77
N TYR A 109 3.95 17.82 1.72
CA TYR A 109 3.53 18.08 0.34
C TYR A 109 3.87 16.92 -0.59
N VAL A 110 3.29 16.96 -1.79
CA VAL A 110 3.64 16.06 -2.89
C VAL A 110 3.92 16.89 -4.14
N ASP A 111 5.10 16.73 -4.71
CA ASP A 111 5.46 17.33 -6.00
C ASP A 111 5.07 16.38 -7.13
N ILE A 112 4.30 16.88 -8.07
CA ILE A 112 3.80 16.15 -9.24
C ILE A 112 4.28 16.78 -10.53
N LEU A 113 4.59 15.96 -11.53
CA LEU A 113 4.62 16.39 -12.91
C LEU A 113 3.19 16.31 -13.48
N CYS A 114 2.59 17.45 -13.77
CA CYS A 114 1.30 17.53 -14.45
C CYS A 114 1.48 17.17 -15.92
N LEU A 115 0.75 16.16 -16.40
CA LEU A 115 0.90 15.66 -17.78
C LEU A 115 0.20 16.54 -18.83
N ASP A 116 -0.74 17.38 -18.42
CA ASP A 116 -1.41 18.33 -19.32
C ASP A 116 -0.48 19.52 -19.67
N THR A 117 0.32 19.99 -18.70
CA THR A 117 1.15 21.19 -18.85
C THR A 117 2.64 20.91 -18.92
N TYR A 118 3.06 19.70 -18.54
CA TYR A 118 4.46 19.30 -18.36
C TYR A 118 5.23 20.18 -17.38
N THR A 119 4.53 20.70 -16.37
CA THR A 119 5.12 21.49 -15.28
C THR A 119 5.06 20.75 -13.98
N VAL A 120 6.07 20.96 -13.13
CA VAL A 120 6.03 20.44 -11.75
C VAL A 120 5.14 21.36 -10.92
N LYS A 121 4.23 20.77 -10.18
CA LYS A 121 3.33 21.45 -9.22
C LYS A 121 3.48 20.81 -7.86
N ARG A 122 3.45 21.64 -6.82
CA ARG A 122 3.40 21.19 -5.42
C ARG A 122 1.97 21.18 -4.96
N LEU A 123 1.55 20.05 -4.44
CA LEU A 123 0.27 19.89 -3.75
C LEU A 123 0.53 19.86 -2.25
N SER A 124 -0.22 20.62 -1.47
CA SER A 124 -0.21 20.50 -0.01
C SER A 124 -0.78 19.16 0.42
N LYS A 125 -0.58 18.80 1.68
CA LYS A 125 -1.18 17.60 2.28
C LYS A 125 -2.71 17.58 2.08
N GLU A 126 -3.38 18.71 2.29
CA GLU A 126 -4.82 18.86 2.17
C GLU A 126 -5.30 18.66 0.72
N GLU A 127 -4.55 19.19 -0.25
CA GLU A 127 -4.85 19.00 -1.67
C GLU A 127 -4.66 17.55 -2.14
N CYS A 128 -3.88 16.74 -1.41
CA CYS A 128 -3.71 15.32 -1.71
C CYS A 128 -4.95 14.49 -1.35
N LEU A 129 -5.92 15.03 -0.59
CA LEU A 129 -7.17 14.37 -0.20
C LEU A 129 -6.95 12.93 0.31
N PHE A 130 -5.97 12.76 1.21
CA PHE A 130 -5.64 11.46 1.75
C PHE A 130 -6.79 10.85 2.53
N GLY A 131 -7.04 9.57 2.31
CA GLY A 131 -7.97 8.72 3.00
C GLY A 131 -7.40 7.34 3.28
N TYR A 132 -8.20 6.45 3.86
CA TYR A 132 -7.79 5.07 4.10
C TYR A 132 -7.57 4.34 2.77
N ARG A 133 -6.31 4.04 2.44
CA ARG A 133 -5.88 3.46 1.15
C ARG A 133 -6.35 4.26 -0.06
N ASP A 134 -6.43 5.58 0.10
CA ASP A 134 -6.98 6.48 -0.91
C ASP A 134 -6.27 7.84 -0.95
N SER A 135 -6.35 8.51 -2.11
CA SER A 135 -5.85 9.86 -2.33
C SER A 135 -6.40 10.43 -3.65
N ILE A 136 -6.19 11.70 -3.90
CA ILE A 136 -6.53 12.39 -5.17
C ILE A 136 -5.92 11.70 -6.40
N PHE A 137 -4.78 10.99 -6.24
CA PHE A 137 -4.07 10.30 -7.31
C PHE A 137 -4.83 9.08 -7.86
N LYS A 138 -5.78 8.55 -7.10
CA LYS A 138 -6.68 7.46 -7.54
C LYS A 138 -7.97 7.99 -8.19
N HIS A 139 -8.21 9.29 -8.13
CA HIS A 139 -9.43 9.97 -8.61
C HIS A 139 -9.10 11.06 -9.64
N ALA A 140 -9.19 12.34 -9.26
CA ALA A 140 -9.09 13.46 -10.19
C ALA A 140 -7.74 13.57 -10.93
N LEU A 141 -6.66 13.09 -10.30
CA LEU A 141 -5.31 13.09 -10.88
C LEU A 141 -4.88 11.72 -11.46
N TYR A 142 -5.79 10.74 -11.48
CA TYR A 142 -5.50 9.43 -12.08
C TYR A 142 -5.13 9.59 -13.57
N GLY A 143 -3.94 9.09 -13.94
CA GLY A 143 -3.42 9.19 -15.31
C GLY A 143 -3.02 10.60 -15.76
N LYS A 144 -3.18 11.65 -14.92
CA LYS A 144 -2.86 13.04 -15.24
C LYS A 144 -1.65 13.60 -14.53
N ALA A 145 -1.14 12.89 -13.55
CA ALA A 145 -0.01 13.32 -12.74
C ALA A 145 0.96 12.18 -12.45
N ILE A 146 2.24 12.51 -12.36
CA ILE A 146 3.30 11.60 -11.92
C ILE A 146 3.92 12.20 -10.66
N VAL A 147 3.93 11.46 -9.56
CA VAL A 147 4.62 11.88 -8.33
C VAL A 147 6.13 11.85 -8.59
N VAL A 148 6.77 13.00 -8.48
CA VAL A 148 8.22 13.16 -8.71
C VAL A 148 9.00 13.33 -7.43
N ALA A 149 8.39 13.87 -6.37
CA ALA A 149 8.96 13.94 -5.02
C ALA A 149 7.86 14.04 -3.97
N ILE A 150 8.23 13.75 -2.71
CA ILE A 150 7.40 13.99 -1.53
C ILE A 150 8.19 14.83 -0.50
N GLY A 151 7.48 15.69 0.22
CA GLY A 151 7.96 16.38 1.39
C GLY A 151 7.46 15.69 2.66
N LEU A 152 8.35 15.39 3.59
CA LEU A 152 8.01 14.80 4.88
C LEU A 152 8.47 15.72 6.00
N THR A 153 7.64 15.88 7.03
CA THR A 153 7.94 16.66 8.23
C THR A 153 7.94 15.76 9.45
N LEU A 154 9.08 15.66 10.14
CA LEU A 154 9.29 14.81 11.30
C LEU A 154 9.58 15.70 12.52
N PRO A 155 8.82 15.57 13.64
CA PRO A 155 9.04 16.40 14.82
C PRO A 155 10.35 16.03 15.53
N LYS A 156 11.13 17.05 15.98
CA LYS A 156 12.31 16.84 16.82
C LYS A 156 11.93 16.32 18.21
N GLU A 157 10.77 16.75 18.72
CA GLU A 157 10.15 16.15 19.91
C GLU A 157 9.36 14.90 19.48
N TRP A 158 10.09 13.81 19.28
CA TRP A 158 9.51 12.55 18.85
C TRP A 158 8.58 11.95 19.91
N LYS A 159 7.42 11.42 19.47
CA LYS A 159 6.47 10.70 20.34
C LYS A 159 6.23 9.32 19.74
N PRO A 160 6.36 8.23 20.54
CA PRO A 160 6.17 6.89 20.03
C PRO A 160 4.72 6.61 19.64
N CYS A 161 4.51 6.02 18.47
CA CYS A 161 3.23 5.42 18.09
C CYS A 161 3.30 3.91 18.33
N ASN A 162 3.04 3.47 19.57
CA ASN A 162 3.14 2.06 19.98
C ASN A 162 1.81 1.45 20.46
N HIS A 163 0.68 2.12 20.19
CA HIS A 163 -0.64 1.67 20.63
C HIS A 163 -1.27 0.61 19.71
N TYR A 164 -0.56 0.11 18.72
CA TYR A 164 -1.10 -0.86 17.76
C TYR A 164 -0.45 -2.24 17.90
N GLY A 165 -1.29 -3.27 18.02
CA GLY A 165 -0.87 -4.67 18.01
C GLY A 165 0.23 -5.01 19.04
N PRO A 166 1.25 -5.78 18.64
CA PRO A 166 2.35 -6.19 19.54
C PRO A 166 3.19 -5.03 20.08
N LEU A 167 3.22 -3.88 19.41
CA LEU A 167 3.98 -2.71 19.87
C LEU A 167 3.51 -2.21 21.24
N LYS A 168 2.27 -2.52 21.65
CA LYS A 168 1.72 -2.17 22.97
C LYS A 168 2.49 -2.80 24.13
N SER A 169 3.17 -3.93 23.90
CA SER A 169 3.92 -4.65 24.91
C SER A 169 5.35 -4.15 25.12
N LEU A 170 5.80 -3.19 24.31
CA LEU A 170 7.13 -2.60 24.45
C LEU A 170 7.21 -1.76 25.74
N PRO A 171 8.23 -1.98 26.60
CA PRO A 171 8.40 -1.18 27.82
C PRO A 171 8.65 0.29 27.48
N ALA A 172 8.00 1.20 28.21
CA ALA A 172 8.06 2.63 27.95
C ALA A 172 9.50 3.20 27.98
N GLU A 173 10.34 2.66 28.87
CA GLU A 173 11.74 3.06 29.06
C GLU A 173 12.66 2.65 27.90
N THR A 174 12.22 1.71 27.04
CA THR A 174 13.01 1.23 25.89
C THR A 174 12.56 1.85 24.58
N LEU A 175 11.51 2.66 24.59
CA LEU A 175 10.95 3.24 23.37
C LEU A 175 11.92 4.22 22.71
N SER A 176 12.22 3.94 21.47
CA SER A 176 13.00 4.78 20.56
C SER A 176 12.57 4.51 19.11
N PRO A 177 12.88 5.36 18.14
CA PRO A 177 12.64 5.05 16.73
C PRO A 177 13.26 3.71 16.33
N SER A 178 14.48 3.43 16.77
CA SER A 178 15.17 2.16 16.47
C SER A 178 14.48 0.95 17.10
N THR A 179 13.99 1.04 18.33
CA THR A 179 13.30 -0.06 19.01
C THR A 179 12.00 -0.41 18.27
N ILE A 180 11.19 0.61 17.92
CA ILE A 180 9.94 0.39 17.17
C ILE A 180 10.24 -0.15 15.78
N PHE A 181 11.23 0.42 15.07
CA PHE A 181 11.66 -0.06 13.76
C PHE A 181 12.03 -1.55 13.78
N ASN A 182 12.87 -1.95 14.73
CA ASN A 182 13.33 -3.34 14.85
C ASN A 182 12.15 -4.28 15.17
N GLU A 183 11.25 -3.89 16.04
CA GLU A 183 10.07 -4.69 16.37
C GLU A 183 9.12 -4.82 15.18
N VAL A 184 8.85 -3.72 14.46
CA VAL A 184 8.06 -3.75 13.21
C VAL A 184 8.70 -4.66 12.18
N CYS A 185 10.02 -4.60 11.99
CA CYS A 185 10.75 -5.49 11.10
C CYS A 185 10.59 -6.96 11.52
N ALA A 186 10.76 -7.27 12.81
CA ALA A 186 10.62 -8.63 13.34
C ALA A 186 9.19 -9.18 13.13
N ILE A 187 8.17 -8.38 13.44
CA ILE A 187 6.76 -8.75 13.22
C ILE A 187 6.49 -9.01 11.74
N ARG A 188 6.98 -8.15 10.83
CA ARG A 188 6.75 -8.29 9.39
C ARG A 188 7.46 -9.51 8.83
N LEU A 189 8.71 -9.74 9.20
CA LEU A 189 9.49 -10.93 8.78
C LEU A 189 8.86 -12.24 9.28
N SER A 190 8.23 -12.24 10.45
CA SER A 190 7.57 -13.44 10.97
C SER A 190 6.22 -13.73 10.30
N LYS A 191 5.53 -12.71 9.78
CA LYS A 191 4.16 -12.83 9.27
C LYS A 191 4.04 -12.80 7.76
N LEU A 192 4.88 -12.02 7.08
CA LEU A 192 4.76 -11.79 5.64
C LEU A 192 5.76 -12.65 4.87
N PRO A 193 5.34 -13.26 3.74
CA PRO A 193 6.27 -13.95 2.86
C PRO A 193 7.22 -12.94 2.21
N ASP A 194 8.48 -13.35 2.09
CA ASP A 194 9.49 -12.60 1.36
C ASP A 194 9.18 -12.64 -0.16
N PRO A 195 8.86 -11.49 -0.80
CA PRO A 195 8.48 -11.48 -2.21
C PRO A 195 9.61 -11.92 -3.15
N SER A 196 10.87 -11.89 -2.70
CA SER A 196 12.00 -12.42 -3.47
C SER A 196 12.04 -13.95 -3.53
N LYS A 197 11.37 -14.63 -2.60
CA LYS A 197 11.29 -16.11 -2.49
C LYS A 197 9.92 -16.62 -2.93
N GLN A 198 8.87 -15.90 -2.60
CA GLN A 198 7.49 -16.24 -2.96
C GLN A 198 6.81 -15.00 -3.53
N GLY A 199 6.62 -14.97 -4.86
CA GLY A 199 5.96 -13.86 -5.55
C GLY A 199 4.61 -13.54 -4.90
N ASN A 200 4.40 -12.29 -4.54
CA ASN A 200 3.16 -11.78 -3.97
C ASN A 200 3.08 -10.27 -4.18
N ALA A 201 1.90 -9.70 -4.00
CA ALA A 201 1.65 -8.26 -4.11
C ALA A 201 1.25 -7.62 -2.77
N GLY A 202 1.67 -8.22 -1.64
CA GLY A 202 1.30 -7.76 -0.31
C GLY A 202 -0.14 -8.16 0.09
N SER A 203 -0.79 -7.34 0.91
CA SER A 203 -2.19 -7.56 1.29
C SER A 203 -3.09 -7.46 0.07
N PHE A 204 -3.82 -8.53 -0.23
CA PHE A 204 -4.64 -8.59 -1.44
C PHE A 204 -5.93 -7.78 -1.33
N PHE A 205 -6.51 -7.72 -0.12
CA PHE A 205 -7.75 -7.00 0.17
C PHE A 205 -7.53 -5.92 1.23
N LYS A 206 -8.29 -4.83 1.11
CA LYS A 206 -8.40 -3.81 2.16
C LYS A 206 -9.16 -4.36 3.35
N ASN A 207 -8.92 -3.79 4.53
CA ASN A 207 -9.83 -3.99 5.65
C ASN A 207 -11.16 -3.28 5.36
N PRO A 208 -12.29 -4.00 5.31
CA PRO A 208 -13.59 -3.39 5.03
C PRO A 208 -14.03 -2.47 6.17
N VAL A 209 -14.73 -1.40 5.81
CA VAL A 209 -15.34 -0.47 6.76
C VAL A 209 -16.83 -0.68 6.72
N ILE A 210 -17.43 -1.02 7.86
CA ILE A 210 -18.86 -1.33 8.00
C ILE A 210 -19.52 -0.47 9.08
N THR A 211 -20.84 -0.41 9.09
CA THR A 211 -21.59 0.31 10.13
C THR A 211 -21.43 -0.34 11.50
N LYS A 212 -21.56 0.44 12.57
CA LYS A 212 -21.57 -0.08 13.95
C LYS A 212 -22.64 -1.15 14.14
N ASP A 213 -23.85 -0.91 13.63
CA ASP A 213 -24.96 -1.87 13.72
C ASP A 213 -24.64 -3.21 13.05
N HIS A 214 -23.94 -3.17 11.90
CA HIS A 214 -23.50 -4.40 11.23
C HIS A 214 -22.43 -5.11 12.07
N PHE A 215 -21.45 -4.35 12.58
CA PHE A 215 -20.40 -4.91 13.43
C PHE A 215 -20.97 -5.53 14.71
N ASP A 216 -21.95 -4.88 15.38
CA ASP A 216 -22.57 -5.37 16.62
C ASP A 216 -23.32 -6.70 16.38
N ARG A 217 -24.01 -6.83 15.23
CA ARG A 217 -24.65 -8.12 14.82
C ARG A 217 -23.61 -9.21 14.63
N LEU A 218 -22.47 -8.88 13.99
CA LEU A 218 -21.38 -9.85 13.82
C LEU A 218 -20.70 -10.19 15.14
N LEU A 219 -20.49 -9.21 16.03
CA LEU A 219 -19.87 -9.41 17.35
C LEU A 219 -20.71 -10.36 18.23
N ALA A 220 -22.04 -10.29 18.14
CA ALA A 220 -22.95 -11.21 18.84
C ALA A 220 -22.80 -12.66 18.38
N GLN A 221 -22.47 -12.88 17.09
CA GLN A 221 -22.26 -14.22 16.51
C GLN A 221 -20.82 -14.68 16.59
N TYR A 222 -19.89 -13.76 16.52
CA TYR A 222 -18.43 -13.99 16.50
C TYR A 222 -17.73 -13.13 17.54
N PRO A 223 -17.73 -13.51 18.82
CA PRO A 223 -17.19 -12.66 19.91
C PRO A 223 -15.69 -12.28 19.77
N ASN A 224 -14.96 -13.01 18.94
CA ASN A 224 -13.53 -12.76 18.68
C ASN A 224 -13.28 -11.94 17.39
N ILE A 225 -14.32 -11.33 16.79
CA ILE A 225 -14.16 -10.50 15.61
C ILE A 225 -13.26 -9.30 15.93
N VAL A 226 -12.31 -9.03 15.04
CA VAL A 226 -11.35 -7.93 15.20
C VAL A 226 -11.80 -6.72 14.42
N GLY A 227 -12.15 -5.66 15.12
CA GLY A 227 -12.55 -4.37 14.54
C GLY A 227 -11.84 -3.20 15.22
N TYR A 228 -11.70 -2.10 14.48
CA TYR A 228 -11.09 -0.85 14.93
C TYR A 228 -12.02 0.30 14.61
N GLU A 229 -12.20 1.22 15.54
CA GLU A 229 -12.98 2.43 15.28
C GLU A 229 -12.37 3.25 14.13
N SER A 230 -13.22 3.73 13.26
CA SER A 230 -12.88 4.54 12.09
C SER A 230 -13.99 5.57 11.87
N ASN A 231 -13.87 6.74 12.48
CA ASN A 231 -14.94 7.73 12.60
C ASN A 231 -16.21 7.08 13.19
N ASP A 232 -17.36 7.24 12.54
CA ASP A 232 -18.64 6.62 12.96
C ASP A 232 -18.85 5.19 12.46
N MET A 233 -17.81 4.57 11.92
CA MET A 233 -17.80 3.23 11.31
C MET A 233 -16.80 2.31 12.02
N ILE A 234 -16.83 1.03 11.69
CA ILE A 234 -15.84 0.05 12.19
C ILE A 234 -15.07 -0.54 11.01
N LYS A 235 -13.75 -0.46 11.08
CA LYS A 235 -12.83 -1.13 10.16
C LYS A 235 -12.55 -2.53 10.67
N VAL A 236 -13.01 -3.56 9.96
CA VAL A 236 -12.87 -4.97 10.33
C VAL A 236 -11.61 -5.56 9.72
N ALA A 237 -10.89 -6.39 10.48
CA ALA A 237 -9.69 -7.05 9.98
C ALA A 237 -10.03 -8.08 8.90
N ALA A 238 -9.75 -7.77 7.63
CA ALA A 238 -10.01 -8.67 6.51
C ALA A 238 -9.27 -10.02 6.66
N GLY A 239 -8.05 -10.00 7.20
CA GLY A 239 -7.31 -11.24 7.49
C GLY A 239 -8.04 -12.16 8.45
N TRP A 240 -8.75 -11.61 9.45
CA TRP A 240 -9.59 -12.39 10.36
C TRP A 240 -10.80 -12.99 9.61
N LEU A 241 -11.49 -12.19 8.79
CA LEU A 241 -12.66 -12.68 8.02
C LEU A 241 -12.26 -13.84 7.09
N ILE A 242 -11.15 -13.71 6.39
CA ILE A 242 -10.63 -14.74 5.47
C ILE A 242 -10.20 -16.00 6.24
N ASP A 243 -9.57 -15.84 7.40
CA ASP A 243 -9.16 -16.93 8.29
C ASP A 243 -10.38 -17.70 8.81
N GLN A 244 -11.46 -17.00 9.21
CA GLN A 244 -12.72 -17.61 9.61
C GLN A 244 -13.43 -18.37 8.47
N CYS A 245 -13.13 -18.05 7.22
CA CYS A 245 -13.56 -18.82 6.05
C CYS A 245 -12.62 -19.98 5.70
N GLN A 246 -11.58 -20.24 6.54
CA GLN A 246 -10.63 -21.34 6.41
C GLN A 246 -9.82 -21.33 5.11
N PHE A 247 -9.45 -20.13 4.60
CA PHE A 247 -8.69 -20.02 3.36
C PHE A 247 -7.17 -20.14 3.52
N LYS A 248 -6.61 -20.08 4.74
CA LYS A 248 -5.17 -20.28 4.91
C LYS A 248 -4.71 -21.61 4.32
N GLY A 249 -3.74 -21.56 3.42
CA GLY A 249 -3.21 -22.74 2.72
C GLY A 249 -4.07 -23.27 1.58
N VAL A 250 -5.25 -22.69 1.33
CA VAL A 250 -6.11 -23.08 0.19
C VAL A 250 -5.45 -22.67 -1.12
N THR A 251 -5.47 -23.57 -2.10
CA THR A 251 -4.91 -23.38 -3.44
C THR A 251 -5.97 -23.28 -4.52
N GLU A 252 -5.61 -22.62 -5.61
CA GLU A 252 -6.31 -22.62 -6.90
C GLU A 252 -5.24 -22.60 -8.00
N GLY A 253 -5.14 -23.69 -8.79
CA GLY A 253 -4.01 -23.85 -9.69
C GLY A 253 -2.67 -23.67 -8.97
N GLY A 254 -1.81 -22.78 -9.48
CA GLY A 254 -0.53 -22.44 -8.84
C GLY A 254 -0.60 -21.36 -7.75
N ALA A 255 -1.77 -20.76 -7.50
CA ALA A 255 -1.96 -19.75 -6.47
C ALA A 255 -2.32 -20.36 -5.12
N GLN A 256 -1.89 -19.73 -4.01
CA GLN A 256 -2.24 -20.14 -2.65
C GLN A 256 -2.49 -18.92 -1.76
N VAL A 257 -3.49 -19.00 -0.87
CA VAL A 257 -3.57 -18.10 0.28
C VAL A 257 -2.47 -18.50 1.26
N HIS A 258 -1.61 -17.55 1.62
CA HIS A 258 -0.44 -17.84 2.46
C HIS A 258 -0.85 -18.47 3.81
N PRO A 259 -0.21 -19.59 4.25
CA PRO A 259 -0.65 -20.34 5.43
C PRO A 259 -0.61 -19.54 6.74
N ASN A 260 0.30 -18.58 6.85
CA ASN A 260 0.46 -17.78 8.08
C ASN A 260 -0.18 -16.37 7.97
N GLN A 261 -0.52 -15.93 6.76
CA GLN A 261 -1.09 -14.59 6.53
C GLN A 261 -2.24 -14.66 5.52
N ALA A 262 -3.47 -14.70 6.02
CA ALA A 262 -4.68 -14.88 5.22
C ALA A 262 -4.92 -13.73 4.18
N LEU A 263 -4.35 -12.54 4.41
CA LEU A 263 -4.45 -11.41 3.49
C LEU A 263 -3.54 -11.52 2.26
N VAL A 264 -2.60 -12.44 2.23
CA VAL A 264 -1.61 -12.53 1.15
C VAL A 264 -1.89 -13.74 0.27
N ILE A 265 -2.04 -13.50 -1.02
CA ILE A 265 -2.06 -14.54 -2.05
C ILE A 265 -0.66 -14.62 -2.66
N ILE A 266 -0.10 -15.82 -2.69
CA ILE A 266 1.25 -16.09 -3.18
C ILE A 266 1.23 -16.90 -4.48
N ASN A 267 2.23 -16.69 -5.31
CA ASN A 267 2.62 -17.61 -6.37
C ASN A 267 3.30 -18.81 -5.70
N TYR A 268 2.55 -19.88 -5.50
CA TYR A 268 3.03 -21.09 -4.83
C TYR A 268 3.73 -22.05 -5.79
N ASP A 269 3.13 -22.23 -6.98
CA ASP A 269 3.65 -23.13 -8.01
C ASP A 269 3.28 -22.60 -9.41
N GLN A 270 4.10 -21.69 -9.96
CA GLN A 270 3.94 -21.11 -11.31
C GLN A 270 2.51 -20.60 -11.60
N ALA A 271 1.91 -19.94 -10.62
CA ALA A 271 0.55 -19.42 -10.73
C ALA A 271 0.39 -18.52 -11.97
N SER A 272 -0.64 -18.79 -12.74
CA SER A 272 -1.13 -17.89 -13.77
C SER A 272 -1.94 -16.74 -13.15
N ALA A 273 -2.16 -15.66 -13.89
CA ALA A 273 -3.01 -14.57 -13.42
C ALA A 273 -4.44 -15.07 -13.11
N ILE A 274 -4.98 -15.97 -13.93
CA ILE A 274 -6.32 -16.52 -13.73
C ILE A 274 -6.44 -17.35 -12.43
N ASP A 275 -5.38 -18.07 -12.03
CA ASP A 275 -5.37 -18.82 -10.76
C ASP A 275 -5.49 -17.85 -9.57
N ILE A 276 -4.73 -16.75 -9.61
CA ILE A 276 -4.78 -15.71 -8.56
C ILE A 276 -6.15 -15.05 -8.51
N LEU A 277 -6.71 -14.67 -9.67
CA LEU A 277 -8.02 -14.02 -9.75
C LEU A 277 -9.15 -14.94 -9.28
N LYS A 278 -9.15 -16.22 -9.69
CA LYS A 278 -10.14 -17.21 -9.22
C LYS A 278 -10.05 -17.42 -7.71
N LEU A 279 -8.84 -17.56 -7.16
CA LEU A 279 -8.65 -17.70 -5.72
C LEU A 279 -9.15 -16.46 -4.97
N ALA A 280 -8.84 -15.27 -5.47
CA ALA A 280 -9.30 -14.01 -4.90
C ALA A 280 -10.82 -13.89 -4.91
N ASP A 281 -11.49 -14.29 -5.99
CA ASP A 281 -12.94 -14.27 -6.08
C ASP A 281 -13.57 -15.28 -5.12
N ARG A 282 -13.04 -16.50 -5.03
CA ARG A 282 -13.51 -17.50 -4.05
C ARG A 282 -13.43 -16.97 -2.62
N VAL A 283 -12.34 -16.28 -2.26
CA VAL A 283 -12.20 -15.62 -0.95
C VAL A 283 -13.29 -14.56 -0.78
N ARG A 284 -13.44 -13.67 -1.76
CA ARG A 284 -14.42 -12.57 -1.75
C ARG A 284 -15.84 -13.10 -1.56
N GLN A 285 -16.25 -14.10 -2.35
CA GLN A 285 -17.58 -14.69 -2.27
C GLN A 285 -17.84 -15.40 -0.94
N SER A 286 -16.83 -16.10 -0.41
CA SER A 286 -16.96 -16.79 0.87
C SER A 286 -17.14 -15.82 2.05
N VAL A 287 -16.42 -14.71 2.04
CA VAL A 287 -16.56 -13.66 3.06
C VAL A 287 -17.92 -12.97 2.92
N LEU A 288 -18.35 -12.64 1.70
CA LEU A 288 -19.67 -12.08 1.44
C LEU A 288 -20.80 -12.98 1.96
N ASN A 289 -20.76 -14.28 1.60
CA ASN A 289 -21.79 -15.24 2.01
C ASN A 289 -21.85 -15.46 3.52
N LYS A 290 -20.70 -15.42 4.21
CA LYS A 290 -20.64 -15.70 5.65
C LYS A 290 -20.91 -14.48 6.52
N PHE A 291 -20.48 -13.29 6.10
CA PHE A 291 -20.48 -12.09 6.94
C PHE A 291 -21.29 -10.92 6.37
N ASP A 292 -21.83 -11.08 5.16
CA ASP A 292 -22.48 -9.99 4.41
C ASP A 292 -21.54 -8.78 4.22
N ILE A 293 -20.23 -9.09 4.01
CA ILE A 293 -19.17 -8.08 3.78
C ILE A 293 -18.54 -8.34 2.43
N GLN A 294 -18.61 -7.37 1.53
CA GLN A 294 -17.90 -7.42 0.26
C GLN A 294 -16.47 -6.90 0.44
N LEU A 295 -15.48 -7.76 0.17
CA LEU A 295 -14.07 -7.36 0.20
C LEU A 295 -13.70 -6.59 -1.08
N GLU A 296 -12.97 -5.48 -0.90
CA GLU A 296 -12.34 -4.74 -1.98
C GLU A 296 -10.86 -5.12 -2.10
N HIS A 297 -10.38 -5.35 -3.32
CA HIS A 297 -8.96 -5.59 -3.52
C HIS A 297 -8.12 -4.32 -3.28
N GLU A 298 -6.96 -4.47 -2.65
CA GLU A 298 -5.92 -3.43 -2.52
C GLU A 298 -4.91 -3.52 -3.65
N VAL A 299 -4.62 -4.73 -4.13
CA VAL A 299 -3.76 -5.00 -5.27
C VAL A 299 -4.39 -4.41 -6.54
N ARG A 300 -3.58 -3.70 -7.33
CA ARG A 300 -4.01 -3.13 -8.60
C ARG A 300 -3.84 -4.16 -9.71
N PHE A 301 -4.88 -4.36 -10.50
CA PHE A 301 -4.83 -5.25 -11.66
C PHE A 301 -4.55 -4.46 -12.91
N MET A 302 -3.56 -4.90 -13.68
CA MET A 302 -3.19 -4.27 -14.94
C MET A 302 -3.56 -5.21 -16.09
N GLY A 303 -4.54 -4.78 -16.90
CA GLY A 303 -4.93 -5.44 -18.14
C GLY A 303 -4.01 -5.04 -19.30
N ARG A 304 -4.49 -5.26 -20.51
CA ARG A 304 -3.71 -5.05 -21.74
C ARG A 304 -3.21 -3.61 -21.94
N ASP A 305 -4.00 -2.60 -21.59
CA ASP A 305 -3.71 -1.20 -21.85
C ASP A 305 -4.02 -0.24 -20.69
N SER A 306 -4.73 -0.74 -19.67
CA SER A 306 -5.23 0.07 -18.57
C SER A 306 -5.42 -0.77 -17.31
N GLU A 307 -5.65 -0.11 -16.18
CA GLU A 307 -6.04 -0.74 -14.93
C GLU A 307 -7.45 -1.32 -15.06
N THR A 308 -7.66 -2.49 -14.47
CA THR A 308 -8.92 -3.23 -14.51
C THR A 308 -9.39 -3.59 -13.10
N SER A 309 -10.59 -4.19 -12.97
CA SER A 309 -11.11 -4.73 -11.73
C SER A 309 -11.07 -6.25 -11.72
N LEU A 310 -11.25 -6.87 -10.54
CA LEU A 310 -11.32 -8.33 -10.40
C LEU A 310 -12.40 -8.93 -11.32
N ASP A 311 -13.60 -8.32 -11.34
CA ASP A 311 -14.71 -8.82 -12.15
C ASP A 311 -14.41 -8.75 -13.66
N ARG A 312 -13.95 -7.59 -14.14
CA ARG A 312 -13.57 -7.41 -15.55
C ARG A 312 -12.41 -8.30 -15.96
N ALA A 313 -11.42 -8.49 -15.08
CA ALA A 313 -10.29 -9.36 -15.37
C ALA A 313 -10.72 -10.83 -15.47
N LEU A 314 -11.66 -11.28 -14.63
CA LEU A 314 -12.23 -12.61 -14.72
C LEU A 314 -13.05 -12.81 -16.00
N GLU A 315 -13.88 -11.83 -16.37
CA GLU A 315 -14.65 -11.86 -17.62
C GLU A 315 -13.75 -11.90 -18.86
N ALA A 316 -12.63 -11.19 -18.85
CA ALA A 316 -11.68 -11.16 -19.98
C ALA A 316 -10.90 -12.47 -20.15
N LEU A 317 -10.78 -13.28 -19.11
CA LEU A 317 -10.01 -14.53 -19.09
C LEU A 317 -10.90 -15.81 -19.11
N ALA A 318 -12.23 -15.64 -19.09
CA ALA A 318 -13.22 -16.73 -19.18
C ALA A 318 -13.49 -17.11 -20.63
#